data_6ce93b8b97f67502e470b3529dced3f7
#
_entry.id   6ce93b8b97f67502e470b3529dced3f7
#
_cell.length_a   1.000
_cell.length_b   1.000
_cell.length_c   1.000
_cell.angle_alpha   90.00
_cell.angle_beta   90.00
_cell.angle_gamma   90.00
#
_symmetry.space_group_name_H-M   'P 1'
#
loop_
_entity.id
_entity.type
_entity.pdbx_description
1 polymer ?
#
loop_
_entity_poly.entity_id
_entity_poly.type
_entity_poly.pdbx_seq_one_letter_code
_entity_poly.pdbx_strand_id
1 'polypeptide(L)'
;MEEIKQAKLKALQATLDRLDKSYGKGAVMRLGDDPSESLEVIKSGSITLNRALGVGGFPKGRVVEIYGPESSGKTTLAIHAIAEAQKEGGIAAIIDAEHAFDQFYAQNLGCLLYTSDAADEKVR
;
A
#
# COMPACT_ATOMS: atom_id res chain seq x y z
N MET A 1 5.07 -4.35 46.37
CA MET A 1 4.34 -3.97 45.12
C MET A 1 5.03 -4.50 43.86
N GLU A 2 6.35 -4.47 43.79
CA GLU A 2 7.14 -4.99 42.65
C GLU A 2 7.01 -6.51 42.46
N GLU A 3 7.05 -7.27 43.55
CA GLU A 3 6.90 -8.75 43.54
C GLU A 3 5.54 -9.22 43.02
N ILE A 4 4.46 -8.50 43.39
CA ILE A 4 3.11 -8.83 42.91
C ILE A 4 2.99 -8.54 41.41
N LYS A 5 3.63 -7.50 40.93
CA LYS A 5 3.66 -7.14 39.50
C LYS A 5 4.41 -8.18 38.69
N GLN A 6 5.54 -8.64 39.19
CA GLN A 6 6.34 -9.70 38.55
C GLN A 6 5.61 -11.06 38.52
N ALA A 7 4.90 -11.42 39.60
CA ALA A 7 4.08 -12.63 39.65
C ALA A 7 2.95 -12.58 38.62
N LYS A 8 2.29 -11.45 38.48
CA LYS A 8 1.24 -11.24 37.47
C LYS A 8 1.77 -11.34 36.02
N LEU A 9 2.95 -10.76 35.76
CA LEU A 9 3.59 -10.86 34.46
C LEU A 9 4.00 -12.29 34.09
N LYS A 10 4.53 -13.06 35.07
CA LYS A 10 4.83 -14.49 34.87
C LYS A 10 3.57 -15.32 34.58
N ALA A 11 2.48 -15.08 35.30
CA ALA A 11 1.22 -15.77 35.07
C ALA A 11 0.62 -15.43 33.69
N LEU A 12 0.72 -14.16 33.29
CA LEU A 12 0.31 -13.72 31.95
C LEU A 12 1.12 -14.42 30.85
N GLN A 13 2.45 -14.45 30.97
CA GLN A 13 3.32 -15.12 30.01
C GLN A 13 3.01 -16.61 29.89
N ALA A 14 2.85 -17.30 31.01
CA ALA A 14 2.48 -18.72 31.01
C ALA A 14 1.12 -18.98 30.34
N THR A 15 0.18 -18.06 30.46
CA THR A 15 -1.13 -18.16 29.81
C THR A 15 -1.01 -17.94 28.28
N LEU A 16 -0.20 -16.95 27.85
CA LEU A 16 0.06 -16.71 26.44
C LEU A 16 0.74 -17.92 25.78
N ASP A 17 1.76 -18.49 26.43
CA ASP A 17 2.46 -19.67 25.93
C ASP A 17 1.53 -20.89 25.81
N ARG A 18 0.55 -20.99 26.71
CA ARG A 18 -0.46 -22.06 26.66
C ARG A 18 -1.44 -21.88 25.53
N LEU A 19 -1.84 -20.64 25.24
CA LEU A 19 -2.70 -20.31 24.12
C LEU A 19 -1.99 -20.55 22.78
N ASP A 20 -0.73 -20.16 22.66
CA ASP A 20 0.08 -20.41 21.47
C ASP A 20 0.27 -21.91 21.19
N LYS A 21 0.41 -22.73 22.25
CA LYS A 21 0.46 -24.20 22.10
C LYS A 21 -0.87 -24.82 21.69
N SER A 22 -1.98 -24.26 22.14
CA SER A 22 -3.33 -24.81 21.89
C SER A 22 -3.89 -24.39 20.54
N TYR A 23 -3.61 -23.19 20.10
CA TYR A 23 -4.23 -22.57 18.92
C TYR A 23 -3.25 -22.21 17.80
N GLY A 24 -1.96 -22.44 18.00
CA GLY A 24 -0.90 -22.10 17.06
C GLY A 24 -0.18 -20.80 17.40
N LYS A 25 1.08 -20.71 16.97
CA LYS A 25 1.92 -19.51 17.16
C LYS A 25 1.25 -18.28 16.55
N GLY A 26 1.15 -17.21 17.35
CA GLY A 26 0.56 -15.95 16.90
C GLY A 26 -0.96 -15.86 17.09
N ALA A 27 -1.58 -16.84 17.76
CA ALA A 27 -3.01 -16.78 18.10
C ALA A 27 -3.35 -15.61 19.03
N VAL A 28 -2.40 -15.19 19.86
CA VAL A 28 -2.51 -14.05 20.76
C VAL A 28 -1.21 -13.26 20.72
N MET A 29 -1.32 -11.94 20.50
CA MET A 29 -0.20 -11.01 20.52
C MET A 29 -0.46 -9.88 21.51
N ARG A 30 0.58 -9.34 22.11
CA ARG A 30 0.48 -8.12 22.90
C ARG A 30 0.39 -6.92 21.96
N LEU A 31 -0.40 -5.95 22.34
CA LEU A 31 -0.42 -4.67 21.64
C LEU A 31 0.98 -4.04 21.70
N GLY A 32 1.64 -3.89 20.57
CA GLY A 32 3.02 -3.38 20.45
C GLY A 32 4.09 -4.41 20.16
N ASP A 33 3.79 -5.71 20.30
CA ASP A 33 4.69 -6.81 19.91
C ASP A 33 4.49 -7.22 18.44
N ASP A 34 3.66 -6.48 17.72
CA ASP A 34 3.43 -6.72 16.30
C ASP A 34 4.75 -6.52 15.55
N PRO A 35 5.37 -7.59 15.02
CA PRO A 35 6.43 -7.39 14.09
C PRO A 35 5.77 -6.64 12.92
N SER A 36 6.05 -5.36 12.78
CA SER A 36 5.68 -4.63 11.61
C SER A 36 6.24 -5.39 10.42
N GLU A 37 5.45 -6.29 9.86
CA GLU A 37 5.73 -6.83 8.55
C GLU A 37 5.99 -5.61 7.69
N SER A 38 7.18 -5.54 7.13
CA SER A 38 7.54 -4.47 6.22
C SER A 38 6.58 -4.57 5.04
N LEU A 39 5.49 -3.81 5.12
CA LEU A 39 4.49 -3.77 4.06
C LEU A 39 5.18 -3.22 2.81
N GLU A 40 5.19 -4.01 1.75
CA GLU A 40 5.59 -3.50 0.46
C GLU A 40 4.61 -2.42 0.01
N VAL A 41 5.15 -1.29 -0.41
CA VAL A 41 4.35 -0.11 -0.79
C VAL A 41 4.77 0.40 -2.15
N ILE A 42 3.84 1.08 -2.81
CA ILE A 42 4.09 1.92 -3.98
C ILE A 42 4.13 3.36 -3.49
N LYS A 43 5.19 4.08 -3.78
CA LYS A 43 5.30 5.49 -3.41
C LYS A 43 4.24 6.33 -4.12
N SER A 44 3.74 7.34 -3.45
CA SER A 44 2.71 8.23 -4.01
C SER A 44 3.26 9.31 -4.95
N GLY A 45 4.58 9.47 -5.03
CA GLY A 45 5.22 10.61 -5.68
C GLY A 45 5.31 11.86 -4.80
N SER A 46 4.69 11.87 -3.64
CA SER A 46 4.75 12.96 -2.66
C SER A 46 5.37 12.49 -1.36
N ILE A 47 6.47 13.13 -0.95
CA ILE A 47 7.17 12.80 0.30
C ILE A 47 6.27 13.02 1.52
N THR A 48 5.52 14.11 1.52
CA THR A 48 4.61 14.45 2.62
C THR A 48 3.47 13.46 2.74
N LEU A 49 2.88 13.03 1.63
CA LEU A 49 1.83 12.02 1.63
C LEU A 49 2.35 10.66 2.06
N ASN A 50 3.51 10.24 1.55
CA ASN A 50 4.15 8.99 1.97
C ASN A 50 4.36 8.95 3.49
N ARG A 51 4.80 10.06 4.07
CA ARG A 51 4.97 10.20 5.52
C ARG A 51 3.63 10.17 6.26
N ALA A 52 2.61 10.84 5.74
CA ALA A 52 1.27 10.89 6.35
C ALA A 52 0.58 9.53 6.35
N LEU A 53 0.83 8.69 5.35
CA LEU A 53 0.32 7.32 5.28
C LEU A 53 0.95 6.37 6.31
N GLY A 54 2.03 6.79 6.96
CA GLY A 54 2.68 6.03 8.03
C GLY A 54 3.54 4.85 7.55
N VAL A 55 3.16 4.20 6.46
CA VAL A 55 3.87 3.04 5.88
C VAL A 55 4.78 3.41 4.71
N GLY A 56 4.83 4.69 4.34
CA GLY A 56 5.73 5.20 3.29
C GLY A 56 5.17 5.18 1.87
N GLY A 57 3.92 4.82 1.68
CA GLY A 57 3.24 4.79 0.38
C GLY A 57 1.92 4.05 0.40
N PHE A 58 1.40 3.71 -0.76
CA PHE A 58 0.21 2.87 -0.90
C PHE A 58 0.56 1.40 -0.71
N PRO A 59 -0.12 0.67 0.18
CA PRO A 59 0.18 -0.73 0.42
C PRO A 59 -0.12 -1.59 -0.81
N LYS A 60 0.83 -2.43 -1.21
CA LYS A 60 0.65 -3.41 -2.29
C LYS A 60 -0.39 -4.46 -1.89
N GLY A 61 -1.14 -4.96 -2.87
CA GLY A 61 -2.15 -5.99 -2.65
C GLY A 61 -3.42 -5.49 -1.94
N ARG A 62 -3.64 -4.19 -1.88
CA ARG A 62 -4.82 -3.57 -1.30
C ARG A 62 -5.55 -2.71 -2.32
N VAL A 63 -6.86 -2.58 -2.16
CA VAL A 63 -7.67 -1.61 -2.90
C VAL A 63 -7.57 -0.27 -2.16
N VAL A 64 -7.21 0.78 -2.90
CA VAL A 64 -7.13 2.15 -2.37
C VAL A 64 -8.18 2.99 -3.07
N GLU A 65 -9.10 3.58 -2.31
CA GLU A 65 -10.10 4.51 -2.81
C GLU A 65 -9.60 5.95 -2.64
N ILE A 66 -9.63 6.73 -3.73
CA ILE A 66 -9.29 8.14 -3.72
C ILE A 66 -10.54 8.91 -4.12
N TYR A 67 -11.06 9.73 -3.21
CA TYR A 67 -12.28 10.49 -3.43
C TYR A 67 -12.11 11.96 -3.05
N GLY A 68 -12.96 12.79 -3.58
CA GLY A 68 -12.95 14.24 -3.35
C GLY A 68 -13.70 15.00 -4.45
N PRO A 69 -13.82 16.33 -4.31
CA PRO A 69 -14.49 17.16 -5.30
C PRO A 69 -13.77 17.15 -6.66
N GLU A 70 -14.44 17.64 -7.68
CA GLU A 70 -13.84 17.82 -9.00
C GLU A 70 -12.61 18.73 -8.93
N SER A 71 -11.64 18.50 -9.82
CA SER A 71 -10.39 19.27 -9.91
C SER A 71 -9.55 19.30 -8.63
N SER A 72 -9.71 18.30 -7.75
CA SER A 72 -8.96 18.21 -6.49
C SER A 72 -7.63 17.46 -6.61
N GLY A 73 -7.28 16.96 -7.80
CA GLY A 73 -6.02 16.24 -8.04
C GLY A 73 -6.09 14.73 -7.85
N LYS A 74 -7.28 14.13 -7.78
CA LYS A 74 -7.43 12.66 -7.63
C LYS A 74 -6.72 11.88 -8.74
N THR A 75 -7.00 12.22 -9.99
CA THR A 75 -6.38 11.59 -11.16
C THR A 75 -4.87 11.87 -11.20
N THR A 76 -4.45 13.06 -10.87
CA THR A 76 -3.03 13.44 -10.78
C THR A 76 -2.30 12.54 -9.78
N LEU A 77 -2.88 12.31 -8.60
CA LEU A 77 -2.30 11.43 -7.60
C LEU A 77 -2.20 9.98 -8.08
N ALA A 78 -3.25 9.48 -8.75
CA ALA A 78 -3.24 8.15 -9.34
C ALA A 78 -2.16 8.02 -10.43
N ILE A 79 -1.98 9.02 -11.28
CA ILE A 79 -0.94 9.05 -12.31
C ILE A 79 0.46 9.02 -11.68
N HIS A 80 0.70 9.77 -10.62
CA HIS A 80 1.97 9.72 -9.90
C HIS A 80 2.25 8.34 -9.29
N ALA A 81 1.24 7.70 -8.72
CA ALA A 81 1.38 6.33 -8.19
C ALA A 81 1.73 5.33 -9.30
N ILE A 82 1.15 5.48 -10.49
CA ILE A 82 1.48 4.68 -11.66
C ILE A 82 2.94 4.91 -12.08
N ALA A 83 3.38 6.16 -12.18
CA ALA A 83 4.75 6.50 -12.52
C ALA A 83 5.75 5.90 -11.52
N GLU A 84 5.47 5.97 -10.24
CA GLU A 84 6.32 5.38 -9.20
C GLU A 84 6.35 3.83 -9.28
N ALA A 85 5.21 3.19 -9.54
CA ALA A 85 5.15 1.74 -9.74
C ALA A 85 5.97 1.31 -10.96
N GLN A 86 5.90 2.05 -12.06
CA GLN A 86 6.66 1.77 -13.29
C GLN A 86 8.17 1.97 -13.09
N LYS A 87 8.61 2.93 -12.30
CA LYS A 87 10.03 3.10 -11.92
C LYS A 87 10.60 1.88 -11.19
N GLU A 88 9.76 1.17 -10.45
CA GLU A 88 10.11 -0.09 -9.78
C GLU A 88 10.00 -1.32 -10.70
N GLY A 89 9.74 -1.13 -11.99
CA GLY A 89 9.59 -2.21 -12.97
C GLY A 89 8.18 -2.82 -13.02
N GLY A 90 7.20 -2.19 -12.36
CA GLY A 90 5.81 -2.62 -12.39
C GLY A 90 5.10 -2.28 -13.70
N ILE A 91 4.02 -2.99 -13.97
CA ILE A 91 3.11 -2.74 -15.09
C ILE A 91 1.83 -2.16 -14.52
N ALA A 92 1.34 -1.09 -15.14
CA ALA A 92 0.09 -0.43 -14.75
C ALA A 92 -0.92 -0.43 -15.90
N ALA A 93 -2.19 -0.52 -15.55
CA ALA A 93 -3.30 -0.38 -16.48
C ALA A 93 -4.30 0.63 -15.93
N ILE A 94 -4.93 1.38 -16.83
CA ILE A 94 -5.95 2.37 -16.49
C ILE A 94 -7.26 1.97 -17.17
N ILE A 95 -8.34 1.95 -16.38
CA ILE A 95 -9.70 1.85 -16.89
C ILE A 95 -10.33 3.23 -16.70
N ASP A 96 -10.44 3.99 -17.77
CA ASP A 96 -10.94 5.36 -17.75
C ASP A 96 -12.40 5.41 -18.22
N ALA A 97 -13.33 5.38 -17.27
CA ALA A 97 -14.75 5.45 -17.57
C ALA A 97 -15.24 6.88 -17.89
N GLU A 98 -14.50 7.89 -17.46
CA GLU A 98 -14.86 9.31 -17.64
C GLU A 98 -14.25 9.94 -18.89
N HIS A 99 -13.34 9.22 -19.57
CA HIS A 99 -12.55 9.73 -20.70
C HIS A 99 -11.76 11.00 -20.38
N ALA A 100 -11.30 11.11 -19.14
CA ALA A 100 -10.58 12.27 -18.61
C ALA A 100 -9.06 12.06 -18.56
N PHE A 101 -8.57 10.92 -18.98
CA PHE A 101 -7.14 10.59 -18.93
C PHE A 101 -6.40 11.29 -20.06
N ASP A 102 -5.46 12.16 -19.69
CA ASP A 102 -4.58 12.87 -20.62
C ASP A 102 -3.22 12.13 -20.69
N GLN A 103 -2.94 11.56 -21.86
CA GLN A 103 -1.71 10.81 -22.12
C GLN A 103 -0.47 11.69 -22.05
N PHE A 104 -0.53 12.91 -22.60
CA PHE A 104 0.60 13.84 -22.61
C PHE A 104 0.92 14.32 -21.19
N TYR A 105 -0.11 14.60 -20.42
CA TYR A 105 0.05 14.97 -19.02
C TYR A 105 0.67 13.82 -18.20
N ALA A 106 0.21 12.60 -18.42
CA ALA A 106 0.76 11.42 -17.74
C ALA A 106 2.24 11.20 -18.11
N GLN A 107 2.63 11.35 -19.37
CA GLN A 107 4.02 11.28 -19.80
C GLN A 107 4.88 12.34 -19.13
N ASN A 108 4.40 13.57 -19.04
CA ASN A 108 5.09 14.66 -18.36
C ASN A 108 5.29 14.40 -16.86
N LEU A 109 4.40 13.63 -16.25
CA LEU A 109 4.51 13.17 -14.85
C LEU A 109 5.39 11.93 -14.68
N GLY A 110 5.93 11.39 -15.78
CA GLY A 110 6.87 10.28 -15.78
C GLY A 110 6.25 8.91 -16.02
N CYS A 111 4.99 8.83 -16.43
CA CYS A 111 4.39 7.57 -16.86
C CYS A 111 4.98 7.11 -18.19
N LEU A 112 5.32 5.83 -18.27
CA LEU A 112 5.64 5.15 -19.52
C LEU A 112 4.31 4.69 -20.14
N LEU A 113 3.98 5.25 -21.29
CA LEU A 113 2.81 4.80 -22.04
C LEU A 113 3.27 3.70 -23.00
N TYR A 114 2.88 2.49 -22.71
CA TYR A 114 2.92 1.42 -23.70
C TYR A 114 1.64 1.57 -24.53
N THR A 115 1.68 2.40 -25.56
CA THR A 115 0.63 2.38 -26.56
C THR A 115 0.64 0.99 -27.18
N SER A 116 -0.48 0.34 -27.17
CA SER A 116 -0.65 -0.96 -27.80
C SER A 116 -0.67 -0.81 -29.32
N ASP A 117 0.44 -0.36 -29.92
CA ASP A 117 0.66 -0.54 -31.36
C ASP A 117 0.61 -2.03 -31.76
N ALA A 118 0.83 -2.91 -30.75
CA ALA A 118 0.64 -4.34 -30.93
C ALA A 118 -0.82 -4.77 -31.21
N ALA A 119 -1.82 -3.94 -30.88
CA ALA A 119 -3.20 -4.22 -31.24
C ALA A 119 -3.55 -3.70 -32.64
N ASP A 120 -2.91 -2.63 -33.09
CA ASP A 120 -3.10 -2.08 -34.44
C ASP A 120 -2.37 -2.90 -35.51
N GLU A 121 -1.26 -3.53 -35.19
CA GLU A 121 -0.57 -4.41 -36.15
C GLU A 121 -1.28 -5.73 -36.45
N LYS A 122 -2.24 -6.15 -35.60
CA LYS A 122 -3.02 -7.37 -35.81
C LYS A 122 -4.31 -7.15 -36.63
N VAL A 123 -4.62 -5.93 -37.01
CA VAL A 123 -5.83 -5.58 -37.79
C VAL A 123 -5.48 -5.19 -39.24
N ARG A 124 -4.23 -5.39 -39.66
CA ARG A 124 -3.81 -5.23 -41.07
C ARG A 124 -3.55 -6.54 -41.75
#